data_0a366cd4cf3fe97d11257e3257a299b3
#
_entry.id   0a366cd4cf3fe97d11257e3257a299b3
#
_cell.length_a   1.000
_cell.length_b   1.000
_cell.length_c   1.000
_cell.angle_alpha   90.00
_cell.angle_beta   90.00
_cell.angle_gamma   90.00
#
_symmetry.space_group_name_H-M   'P 1'
#
loop_
_entity.id
_entity.type
_entity.pdbx_description
1 polymer ?
#
loop_
_entity_poly.entity_id
_entity_poly.type
_entity_poly.pdbx_seq_one_letter_code
_entity_poly.pdbx_strand_id
1 'polypeptide(L)'
;MKKYIFSCICILCLSLSGCDYLDTEPGDAISSDRFWETSNAAALEQYCNLYYPKLIKGHGDPLSWNIGNMIMQEYQSDNLLAAGASSITFGQNTVMTSSADWDWSTVRGCNAFLENYEKSPVSDIDKKKFAGEILFFKAFDYFNKVCLFGEVPWYDSTLNKDNPELYKGRDSRDLVMTNILATINKAIEFLPRKTKVYRVSRDAALLLKARICLYEGTWRRYRNVEGDVKFLEEAYKASGELMGYGYELYKASGTDDSYFDLFIQDNYNDNSEVILSREYDPALNMGHNVPNSIPNSEQGMSRDCFEEYLCANTGKPISLCGCHNPNMGYNAEMKNRDGRLLQTVCLPESGSKYARFLYRTTGGMLKGGAPNIFSILPNSDTRTFYAASCTGYSVCKFYKASEHYVGNHKGGIDAPVMRYAEALLIRAEAGAELGKDPELDKTINQLRARVGFTFKLEADPIADPDLIAKYPNVKGDNANLIREIRRERRIELFAEGYRWDDVCRWNVGEVVFNR
;
A
#
# COMPACT_ATOMS: atom_id res chain seq x y z
N MET A 1 -62.56 -13.72 54.79
CA MET A 1 -61.71 -14.45 53.85
C MET A 1 -62.03 -14.13 52.36
N LYS A 2 -63.26 -14.12 51.85
CA LYS A 2 -63.56 -13.83 50.44
C LYS A 2 -63.13 -12.45 49.91
N LYS A 3 -63.06 -11.39 50.72
CA LYS A 3 -62.60 -10.04 50.33
C LYS A 3 -61.09 -9.96 50.11
N TYR A 4 -60.29 -10.69 50.83
CA TYR A 4 -58.83 -10.70 50.68
C TYR A 4 -58.35 -11.54 49.50
N ILE A 5 -59.08 -12.59 49.12
CA ILE A 5 -58.80 -13.43 47.96
C ILE A 5 -59.02 -12.62 46.66
N PHE A 6 -60.03 -11.80 46.57
CA PHE A 6 -60.28 -10.95 45.40
C PHE A 6 -59.22 -9.82 45.27
N SER A 7 -58.75 -9.27 46.38
CA SER A 7 -57.68 -8.27 46.39
C SER A 7 -56.34 -8.86 45.97
N CYS A 8 -55.99 -10.09 46.35
CA CYS A 8 -54.79 -10.80 45.93
C CYS A 8 -54.81 -11.21 44.45
N ILE A 9 -55.97 -11.59 43.90
CA ILE A 9 -56.12 -11.92 42.47
C ILE A 9 -55.98 -10.65 41.60
N CYS A 10 -56.53 -9.50 42.00
CA CYS A 10 -56.35 -8.25 41.29
C CYS A 10 -54.89 -7.74 41.31
N ILE A 11 -54.15 -7.92 42.40
CA ILE A 11 -52.73 -7.59 42.47
C ILE A 11 -51.88 -8.52 41.63
N LEU A 12 -52.24 -9.83 41.54
CA LEU A 12 -51.55 -10.80 40.72
C LEU A 12 -51.81 -10.61 39.21
N CYS A 13 -53.01 -10.14 38.81
CA CYS A 13 -53.33 -9.80 37.42
C CYS A 13 -52.66 -8.47 36.96
N LEU A 14 -52.38 -7.54 37.84
CA LEU A 14 -51.66 -6.30 37.54
C LEU A 14 -50.14 -6.52 37.42
N SER A 15 -49.58 -7.59 37.96
CA SER A 15 -48.18 -7.94 37.81
C SER A 15 -47.83 -8.72 36.55
N LEU A 16 -48.86 -9.22 35.80
CA LEU A 16 -48.65 -9.96 34.55
C LEU A 16 -48.76 -9.09 33.27
N SER A 17 -49.18 -7.83 33.40
CA SER A 17 -49.25 -6.89 32.27
C SER A 17 -48.04 -5.94 32.15
N GLY A 18 -46.95 -6.24 32.88
CA GLY A 18 -45.79 -5.35 32.95
C GLY A 18 -44.58 -5.72 32.06
N CYS A 19 -44.67 -6.78 31.26
CA CYS A 19 -43.52 -7.19 30.44
C CYS A 19 -43.35 -6.38 29.16
N ASP A 20 -44.41 -5.85 28.57
CA ASP A 20 -44.30 -5.04 27.33
C ASP A 20 -43.86 -3.57 27.58
N TYR A 21 -43.90 -3.10 28.85
CA TYR A 21 -43.53 -1.69 29.17
C TYR A 21 -42.02 -1.50 29.38
N LEU A 22 -41.26 -2.59 29.46
CA LEU A 22 -39.79 -2.55 29.61
C LEU A 22 -39.05 -2.73 28.32
N ASP A 23 -39.70 -3.16 27.25
CA ASP A 23 -39.18 -3.22 25.88
C ASP A 23 -39.43 -1.91 25.12
N THR A 24 -39.20 -0.76 25.75
CA THR A 24 -39.15 0.49 25.01
C THR A 24 -37.84 0.58 24.25
N GLU A 25 -37.92 0.43 22.94
CA GLU A 25 -36.82 0.86 22.09
C GLU A 25 -36.51 2.34 22.41
N PRO A 26 -35.23 2.73 22.62
CA PRO A 26 -34.86 4.11 22.81
C PRO A 26 -35.41 4.94 21.65
N GLY A 27 -36.24 5.91 21.90
CA GLY A 27 -36.91 6.71 20.86
C GLY A 27 -35.95 7.58 20.04
N ASP A 28 -34.72 7.72 20.51
CA ASP A 28 -33.61 8.50 19.97
C ASP A 28 -32.46 7.63 19.40
N ALA A 29 -32.53 6.30 19.52
CA ALA A 29 -31.57 5.37 18.93
C ALA A 29 -32.27 4.41 17.95
N ILE A 30 -31.77 4.30 16.74
CA ILE A 30 -32.25 3.31 15.77
C ILE A 30 -31.72 1.94 16.19
N SER A 31 -32.64 0.98 16.47
CA SER A 31 -32.21 -0.40 16.72
C SER A 31 -31.48 -1.00 15.50
N SER A 32 -30.60 -1.98 15.72
CA SER A 32 -29.83 -2.60 14.65
C SER A 32 -30.73 -3.12 13.52
N ASP A 33 -31.83 -3.79 13.84
CA ASP A 33 -32.74 -4.34 12.83
C ASP A 33 -33.48 -3.23 12.07
N ARG A 34 -33.93 -2.19 12.77
CA ARG A 34 -34.59 -1.04 12.16
C ARG A 34 -33.64 -0.27 11.24
N PHE A 35 -32.33 -0.18 11.58
CA PHE A 35 -31.35 0.43 10.70
C PHE A 35 -31.34 -0.23 9.31
N TRP A 36 -31.28 -1.54 9.26
CA TRP A 36 -31.22 -2.26 7.99
C TRP A 36 -32.49 -2.12 7.16
N GLU A 37 -33.65 -2.21 7.80
CA GLU A 37 -34.96 -2.13 7.14
C GLU A 37 -35.32 -0.72 6.65
N THR A 38 -34.71 0.32 7.20
CA THR A 38 -35.01 1.72 6.85
C THR A 38 -33.84 2.45 6.19
N SER A 39 -32.67 1.80 6.03
CA SER A 39 -31.48 2.42 5.44
C SER A 39 -31.69 2.81 3.99
N ASN A 40 -31.21 3.99 3.63
CA ASN A 40 -31.11 4.43 2.24
C ASN A 40 -29.68 4.23 1.72
N ALA A 41 -29.45 4.53 0.43
CA ALA A 41 -28.13 4.37 -0.19
C ALA A 41 -27.03 5.17 0.52
N ALA A 42 -27.34 6.37 1.03
CA ALA A 42 -26.37 7.18 1.77
C ALA A 42 -25.97 6.54 3.12
N ALA A 43 -26.91 5.90 3.82
CA ALA A 43 -26.62 5.18 5.07
C ALA A 43 -25.70 3.97 4.82
N LEU A 44 -25.94 3.20 3.76
CA LEU A 44 -25.06 2.08 3.36
C LEU A 44 -23.66 2.59 2.93
N GLU A 45 -23.62 3.72 2.21
CA GLU A 45 -22.36 4.36 1.85
C GLU A 45 -21.57 4.80 3.09
N GLN A 46 -22.22 5.42 4.06
CA GLN A 46 -21.59 5.81 5.33
C GLN A 46 -21.05 4.61 6.10
N TYR A 47 -21.75 3.49 6.08
CA TYR A 47 -21.26 2.26 6.68
C TYR A 47 -19.95 1.78 5.99
N CYS A 48 -19.90 1.78 4.66
CA CYS A 48 -18.68 1.46 3.92
C CYS A 48 -17.54 2.44 4.24
N ASN A 49 -17.84 3.73 4.42
CA ASN A 49 -16.85 4.77 4.69
C ASN A 49 -16.06 4.54 5.98
N LEU A 50 -16.58 3.76 6.93
CA LEU A 50 -15.86 3.39 8.16
C LEU A 50 -14.56 2.62 7.91
N TYR A 51 -14.45 1.93 6.77
CA TYR A 51 -13.31 1.04 6.46
C TYR A 51 -12.23 1.72 5.62
N TYR A 52 -12.56 2.80 4.90
CA TYR A 52 -11.58 3.53 4.09
C TYR A 52 -10.39 4.02 4.92
N PRO A 53 -10.53 4.78 6.02
CA PRO A 53 -9.38 5.24 6.79
C PRO A 53 -8.62 4.09 7.48
N LYS A 54 -9.27 2.96 7.75
CA LYS A 54 -8.63 1.81 8.38
C LYS A 54 -7.70 1.05 7.42
N LEU A 55 -8.08 0.90 6.15
CA LEU A 55 -7.39 0.03 5.19
C LEU A 55 -6.74 0.79 4.04
N ILE A 56 -7.27 1.95 3.63
CA ILE A 56 -6.68 2.81 2.60
C ILE A 56 -5.86 3.91 3.29
N LYS A 57 -4.69 3.54 3.78
CA LYS A 57 -3.91 4.40 4.70
C LYS A 57 -3.18 5.56 4.02
N GLY A 58 -2.77 5.44 2.75
CA GLY A 58 -2.13 6.50 1.97
C GLY A 58 -0.99 7.22 2.72
N HIS A 59 -1.07 8.54 2.79
CA HIS A 59 -0.14 9.41 3.53
C HIS A 59 -0.38 9.46 5.05
N GLY A 60 -1.22 8.61 5.58
CA GLY A 60 -1.54 8.52 7.00
C GLY A 60 -2.82 9.26 7.39
N ASP A 61 -3.16 9.18 8.67
CA ASP A 61 -4.37 9.82 9.17
C ASP A 61 -4.18 11.32 9.34
N PRO A 62 -5.24 12.12 9.14
CA PRO A 62 -5.23 13.53 9.49
C PRO A 62 -4.77 13.71 10.93
N LEU A 63 -3.99 14.76 11.18
CA LEU A 63 -3.43 15.09 12.50
C LEU A 63 -2.33 14.11 12.99
N SER A 64 -1.92 13.12 12.20
CA SER A 64 -0.74 12.31 12.51
C SER A 64 0.55 13.07 12.21
N TRP A 65 1.51 13.01 13.14
CA TRP A 65 2.86 13.56 12.95
C TRP A 65 3.76 12.69 12.09
N ASN A 66 3.30 11.50 11.72
CA ASN A 66 4.07 10.55 10.94
C ASN A 66 4.20 11.00 9.48
N ILE A 67 5.28 10.54 8.83
CA ILE A 67 5.57 10.79 7.40
C ILE A 67 4.68 10.00 6.44
N GLY A 68 3.58 9.44 6.92
CA GLY A 68 2.66 8.67 6.12
C GLY A 68 2.96 7.18 6.09
N ASN A 69 1.91 6.38 6.07
CA ASN A 69 2.04 4.93 6.19
C ASN A 69 2.80 4.28 5.03
N MET A 70 2.67 4.80 3.79
CA MET A 70 3.39 4.26 2.63
C MET A 70 4.90 4.35 2.81
N ILE A 71 5.42 5.51 3.21
CA ILE A 71 6.85 5.70 3.46
C ILE A 71 7.30 4.99 4.73
N MET A 72 6.47 4.98 5.78
CA MET A 72 6.80 4.33 7.05
C MET A 72 7.02 2.83 6.92
N GLN A 73 6.33 2.15 6.01
CA GLN A 73 6.54 0.74 5.73
C GLN A 73 7.92 0.45 5.13
N GLU A 74 8.50 1.42 4.42
CA GLU A 74 9.85 1.28 3.87
C GLU A 74 10.96 1.25 4.93
N TYR A 75 10.73 1.81 6.13
CA TYR A 75 11.68 1.70 7.26
C TYR A 75 11.81 0.28 7.83
N GLN A 76 10.86 -0.57 7.51
CA GLN A 76 10.90 -1.99 7.89
C GLN A 76 11.63 -2.84 6.85
N SER A 77 12.18 -2.21 5.80
CA SER A 77 12.82 -2.86 4.67
C SER A 77 14.27 -2.40 4.49
N ASP A 78 14.92 -2.97 3.48
CA ASP A 78 16.26 -2.60 3.04
C ASP A 78 16.29 -1.39 2.08
N ASN A 79 15.18 -0.71 1.88
CA ASN A 79 15.06 0.45 0.99
C ASN A 79 15.43 1.77 1.66
N LEU A 80 14.97 1.98 2.89
CA LEU A 80 15.08 3.25 3.61
C LEU A 80 15.72 3.04 4.98
N LEU A 81 16.73 3.85 5.26
CA LEU A 81 17.37 3.89 6.56
C LEU A 81 16.97 5.19 7.30
N ALA A 82 16.75 5.08 8.59
CA ALA A 82 16.53 6.21 9.49
C ALA A 82 17.63 6.24 10.55
N ALA A 83 17.84 7.40 11.19
CA ALA A 83 18.82 7.54 12.27
C ALA A 83 18.47 6.67 13.50
N GLY A 84 17.18 6.34 13.68
CA GLY A 84 16.72 5.40 14.70
C GLY A 84 16.68 3.96 14.17
N ALA A 85 17.15 3.01 14.97
CA ALA A 85 17.11 1.59 14.61
C ALA A 85 15.68 1.08 14.50
N SER A 86 15.34 0.46 13.36
CA SER A 86 14.15 -0.39 13.26
C SER A 86 14.44 -1.73 13.94
N SER A 87 13.57 -2.18 14.85
CA SER A 87 13.72 -3.49 15.49
C SER A 87 13.76 -4.64 14.47
N ILE A 88 13.10 -4.47 13.35
CA ILE A 88 13.07 -5.46 12.27
C ILE A 88 14.42 -5.53 11.54
N THR A 89 14.93 -4.39 11.07
CA THR A 89 16.17 -4.33 10.29
C THR A 89 17.41 -4.68 11.13
N PHE A 90 17.33 -4.54 12.46
CA PHE A 90 18.40 -4.93 13.38
C PHE A 90 18.20 -6.32 14.00
N GLY A 91 17.25 -7.11 13.53
CA GLY A 91 17.01 -8.48 14.03
C GLY A 91 16.52 -8.53 15.49
N GLN A 92 16.01 -7.43 16.01
CA GLN A 92 15.53 -7.31 17.40
C GLN A 92 14.02 -7.51 17.53
N ASN A 93 13.35 -7.85 16.42
CA ASN A 93 11.93 -8.08 16.45
C ASN A 93 11.61 -9.37 17.19
N THR A 94 10.79 -9.28 18.24
CA THR A 94 10.35 -10.42 19.03
C THR A 94 8.88 -10.69 18.79
N VAL A 95 8.49 -11.97 18.86
CA VAL A 95 7.08 -12.33 18.83
C VAL A 95 6.41 -11.81 20.10
N MET A 96 5.50 -10.85 19.93
CA MET A 96 4.75 -10.26 21.04
C MET A 96 3.60 -11.18 21.46
N THR A 97 3.32 -11.20 22.75
CA THR A 97 2.17 -11.95 23.30
C THR A 97 0.82 -11.31 22.99
N SER A 98 0.83 -10.03 22.59
CA SER A 98 -0.34 -9.27 22.14
C SER A 98 0.07 -8.28 21.05
N SER A 99 -0.83 -8.01 20.12
CA SER A 99 -0.64 -7.01 19.07
C SER A 99 -1.93 -6.22 18.86
N ALA A 100 -1.82 -4.91 18.69
CA ALA A 100 -2.95 -4.06 18.29
C ALA A 100 -3.51 -4.44 16.91
N ASP A 101 -2.68 -5.05 16.04
CA ASP A 101 -3.09 -5.49 14.71
C ASP A 101 -3.92 -6.79 14.74
N TRP A 102 -3.97 -7.50 15.92
CA TRP A 102 -4.88 -8.62 16.15
C TRP A 102 -6.30 -8.11 16.47
N ASP A 103 -6.76 -7.12 15.70
CA ASP A 103 -8.09 -6.53 15.80
C ASP A 103 -9.04 -7.16 14.77
N TRP A 104 -10.16 -7.68 15.24
CA TRP A 104 -11.19 -8.35 14.45
C TRP A 104 -12.43 -7.46 14.20
N SER A 105 -12.40 -6.22 14.64
CA SER A 105 -13.52 -5.27 14.51
C SER A 105 -13.93 -5.05 13.05
N THR A 106 -12.96 -4.97 12.14
CA THR A 106 -13.20 -4.83 10.69
C THR A 106 -13.91 -6.07 10.14
N VAL A 107 -13.41 -7.28 10.40
CA VAL A 107 -14.04 -8.53 9.95
C VAL A 107 -15.45 -8.66 10.51
N ARG A 108 -15.63 -8.40 11.82
CA ARG A 108 -16.95 -8.44 12.47
C ARG A 108 -17.94 -7.48 11.82
N GLY A 109 -17.54 -6.24 11.59
CA GLY A 109 -18.39 -5.25 10.93
C GLY A 109 -18.70 -5.60 9.48
N CYS A 110 -17.74 -6.14 8.73
CA CYS A 110 -18.00 -6.63 7.38
C CYS A 110 -19.02 -7.78 7.39
N ASN A 111 -18.89 -8.74 8.32
CA ASN A 111 -19.85 -9.83 8.45
C ASN A 111 -21.24 -9.32 8.81
N ALA A 112 -21.35 -8.38 9.77
CA ALA A 112 -22.62 -7.76 10.14
C ALA A 112 -23.32 -7.08 8.96
N PHE A 113 -22.55 -6.41 8.09
CA PHE A 113 -23.11 -5.85 6.85
C PHE A 113 -23.61 -6.95 5.92
N LEU A 114 -22.78 -7.96 5.65
CA LEU A 114 -23.08 -9.02 4.69
C LEU A 114 -24.26 -9.90 5.12
N GLU A 115 -24.52 -10.04 6.41
CA GLU A 115 -25.68 -10.75 6.95
C GLU A 115 -27.00 -9.98 6.79
N ASN A 116 -26.93 -8.63 6.65
CA ASN A 116 -28.11 -7.79 6.80
C ASN A 116 -28.43 -6.89 5.60
N TYR A 117 -27.49 -6.62 4.69
CA TYR A 117 -27.67 -5.62 3.61
C TYR A 117 -28.86 -5.91 2.70
N GLU A 118 -29.28 -7.17 2.55
CA GLU A 118 -30.44 -7.56 1.76
C GLU A 118 -31.76 -7.05 2.35
N LYS A 119 -31.83 -6.77 3.66
CA LYS A 119 -33.01 -6.21 4.32
C LYS A 119 -33.26 -4.76 3.92
N SER A 120 -32.25 -4.05 3.40
CA SER A 120 -32.37 -2.65 3.00
C SER A 120 -33.34 -2.48 1.81
N PRO A 121 -34.16 -1.45 1.77
CA PRO A 121 -35.11 -1.18 0.70
C PRO A 121 -34.46 -0.55 -0.56
N VAL A 122 -33.12 -0.33 -0.57
CA VAL A 122 -32.42 0.24 -1.72
C VAL A 122 -32.43 -0.69 -2.93
N SER A 123 -32.09 -0.17 -4.10
CA SER A 123 -32.02 -0.96 -5.34
C SER A 123 -31.01 -2.12 -5.21
N ASP A 124 -31.25 -3.22 -5.91
CA ASP A 124 -30.31 -4.36 -5.95
C ASP A 124 -28.94 -3.97 -6.53
N ILE A 125 -28.88 -2.96 -7.38
CA ILE A 125 -27.63 -2.41 -7.93
C ILE A 125 -26.83 -1.75 -6.80
N ASP A 126 -27.47 -0.94 -5.96
CA ASP A 126 -26.83 -0.28 -4.82
C ASP A 126 -26.44 -1.29 -3.73
N LYS A 127 -27.32 -2.27 -3.45
CA LYS A 127 -27.01 -3.37 -2.52
C LYS A 127 -25.71 -4.08 -2.94
N LYS A 128 -25.62 -4.52 -4.19
CA LYS A 128 -24.44 -5.19 -4.73
C LYS A 128 -23.21 -4.30 -4.68
N LYS A 129 -23.34 -3.02 -5.08
CA LYS A 129 -22.23 -2.06 -5.04
C LYS A 129 -21.63 -1.97 -3.64
N PHE A 130 -22.45 -1.71 -2.61
CA PHE A 130 -21.96 -1.56 -1.24
C PHE A 130 -21.49 -2.88 -0.64
N ALA A 131 -22.17 -4.01 -0.93
CA ALA A 131 -21.69 -5.32 -0.53
C ALA A 131 -20.34 -5.65 -1.19
N GLY A 132 -20.11 -5.24 -2.44
CA GLY A 132 -18.84 -5.37 -3.13
C GLY A 132 -17.71 -4.60 -2.44
N GLU A 133 -17.95 -3.38 -1.97
CA GLU A 133 -16.97 -2.62 -1.18
C GLU A 133 -16.63 -3.31 0.14
N ILE A 134 -17.65 -3.81 0.86
CA ILE A 134 -17.44 -4.55 2.11
C ILE A 134 -16.66 -5.85 1.89
N LEU A 135 -16.96 -6.60 0.82
CA LEU A 135 -16.22 -7.80 0.44
C LEU A 135 -14.75 -7.47 0.11
N PHE A 136 -14.50 -6.36 -0.59
CA PHE A 136 -13.14 -5.86 -0.83
C PHE A 136 -12.40 -5.61 0.48
N PHE A 137 -13.02 -4.89 1.42
CA PHE A 137 -12.40 -4.60 2.71
C PHE A 137 -12.20 -5.86 3.57
N LYS A 138 -13.16 -6.80 3.57
CA LYS A 138 -13.00 -8.09 4.25
C LYS A 138 -11.80 -8.86 3.69
N ALA A 139 -11.68 -8.97 2.37
CA ALA A 139 -10.57 -9.66 1.73
C ALA A 139 -9.22 -8.97 2.01
N PHE A 140 -9.19 -7.63 1.98
CA PHE A 140 -7.97 -6.86 2.24
C PHE A 140 -7.51 -6.96 3.70
N ASP A 141 -8.43 -6.87 4.66
CA ASP A 141 -8.10 -7.02 6.09
C ASP A 141 -7.58 -8.43 6.41
N TYR A 142 -8.22 -9.47 5.88
CA TYR A 142 -7.72 -10.84 6.02
C TYR A 142 -6.36 -11.04 5.38
N PHE A 143 -6.13 -10.49 4.20
CA PHE A 143 -4.82 -10.55 3.54
C PHE A 143 -3.73 -9.90 4.39
N ASN A 144 -3.97 -8.70 4.92
CA ASN A 144 -3.04 -8.03 5.82
C ASN A 144 -2.74 -8.89 7.07
N LYS A 145 -3.77 -9.53 7.65
CA LYS A 145 -3.59 -10.44 8.79
C LYS A 145 -2.76 -11.67 8.43
N VAL A 146 -2.96 -12.25 7.24
CA VAL A 146 -2.14 -13.39 6.77
C VAL A 146 -0.69 -12.96 6.52
N CYS A 147 -0.44 -11.78 5.96
CA CYS A 147 0.91 -11.25 5.79
C CYS A 147 1.63 -11.08 7.13
N LEU A 148 0.91 -10.61 8.16
CA LEU A 148 1.49 -10.29 9.46
C LEU A 148 1.60 -11.51 10.39
N PHE A 149 0.57 -12.36 10.43
CA PHE A 149 0.44 -13.44 11.43
C PHE A 149 0.55 -14.86 10.86
N GLY A 150 0.54 -15.00 9.53
CA GLY A 150 0.47 -16.30 8.88
C GLY A 150 -0.94 -16.90 8.95
N GLU A 151 -1.10 -18.00 9.69
CA GLU A 151 -2.40 -18.62 9.93
C GLU A 151 -3.25 -17.78 10.87
N VAL A 152 -4.54 -17.64 10.55
CA VAL A 152 -5.51 -16.87 11.33
C VAL A 152 -6.87 -17.58 11.30
N PRO A 153 -7.76 -17.38 12.30
CA PRO A 153 -9.11 -17.95 12.24
C PRO A 153 -9.95 -17.24 11.18
N TRP A 154 -10.70 -18.02 10.40
CA TRP A 154 -11.65 -17.49 9.41
C TRP A 154 -13.05 -17.40 10.01
N TYR A 155 -13.69 -16.24 9.88
CA TYR A 155 -15.04 -15.99 10.35
C TYR A 155 -15.94 -15.49 9.21
N ASP A 156 -17.04 -16.21 8.96
CA ASP A 156 -18.04 -15.86 7.94
C ASP A 156 -19.29 -15.20 8.52
N SER A 157 -19.42 -15.17 9.84
CA SER A 157 -20.58 -14.62 10.53
C SER A 157 -20.21 -13.76 11.71
N THR A 158 -21.20 -12.99 12.18
CA THR A 158 -21.11 -12.24 13.43
C THR A 158 -21.22 -13.19 14.61
N LEU A 159 -20.19 -13.30 15.42
CA LEU A 159 -20.19 -14.17 16.59
C LEU A 159 -20.51 -13.35 17.84
N ASN A 160 -21.34 -13.90 18.74
CA ASN A 160 -21.54 -13.36 20.07
C ASN A 160 -20.50 -13.97 21.06
N LYS A 161 -20.42 -13.40 22.26
CA LYS A 161 -19.45 -13.81 23.28
C LYS A 161 -19.58 -15.26 23.75
N ASP A 162 -20.76 -15.84 23.59
CA ASP A 162 -21.09 -17.20 24.05
C ASP A 162 -20.87 -18.26 22.96
N ASN A 163 -20.55 -17.83 21.74
CA ASN A 163 -20.29 -18.74 20.62
C ASN A 163 -18.87 -19.33 20.74
N PRO A 164 -18.73 -20.67 20.83
CA PRO A 164 -17.42 -21.31 20.98
C PRO A 164 -16.48 -21.08 19.78
N GLU A 165 -17.02 -20.83 18.57
CA GLU A 165 -16.23 -20.51 17.38
C GLU A 165 -15.38 -19.23 17.57
N LEU A 166 -15.78 -18.32 18.48
CA LEU A 166 -15.00 -17.11 18.78
C LEU A 166 -13.62 -17.45 19.36
N TYR A 167 -13.49 -18.60 19.99
CA TYR A 167 -12.29 -19.05 20.71
C TYR A 167 -11.57 -20.20 19.98
N LYS A 168 -11.93 -20.49 18.72
CA LYS A 168 -11.24 -21.52 17.95
C LYS A 168 -9.79 -21.16 17.68
N GLY A 169 -8.98 -22.17 17.39
CA GLY A 169 -7.61 -22.00 16.94
C GLY A 169 -7.52 -21.32 15.57
N ARG A 170 -6.31 -21.14 15.09
CA ARG A 170 -6.05 -20.64 13.74
C ARG A 170 -6.43 -21.69 12.71
N ASP A 171 -7.10 -21.27 11.66
CA ASP A 171 -7.36 -22.09 10.48
C ASP A 171 -6.10 -22.17 9.61
N SER A 172 -6.00 -23.23 8.80
CA SER A 172 -4.85 -23.39 7.91
C SER A 172 -4.75 -22.25 6.89
N ARG A 173 -3.52 -21.86 6.54
CA ARG A 173 -3.26 -20.84 5.53
C ARG A 173 -3.99 -21.13 4.22
N ASP A 174 -4.07 -22.40 3.80
CA ASP A 174 -4.72 -22.81 2.57
C ASP A 174 -6.21 -22.50 2.59
N LEU A 175 -6.92 -22.82 3.67
CA LEU A 175 -8.33 -22.49 3.86
C LEU A 175 -8.54 -20.98 3.85
N VAL A 176 -7.74 -20.24 4.60
CA VAL A 176 -7.88 -18.77 4.70
C VAL A 176 -7.64 -18.11 3.35
N MET A 177 -6.57 -18.47 2.64
CA MET A 177 -6.26 -17.89 1.32
C MET A 177 -7.27 -18.28 0.25
N THR A 178 -7.84 -19.49 0.32
CA THR A 178 -8.92 -19.90 -0.57
C THR A 178 -10.18 -19.06 -0.34
N ASN A 179 -10.52 -18.78 0.91
CA ASN A 179 -11.67 -17.95 1.27
C ASN A 179 -11.44 -16.46 0.92
N ILE A 180 -10.22 -15.94 1.09
CA ILE A 180 -9.86 -14.59 0.64
C ILE A 180 -10.06 -14.48 -0.88
N LEU A 181 -9.58 -15.47 -1.66
CA LEU A 181 -9.73 -15.48 -3.11
C LEU A 181 -11.21 -15.54 -3.53
N ALA A 182 -12.01 -16.35 -2.86
CA ALA A 182 -13.46 -16.41 -3.10
C ALA A 182 -14.14 -15.08 -2.78
N THR A 183 -13.76 -14.44 -1.67
CA THR A 183 -14.31 -13.15 -1.22
C THR A 183 -13.98 -12.03 -2.20
N ILE A 184 -12.73 -11.92 -2.66
CA ILE A 184 -12.34 -10.87 -3.62
C ILE A 184 -12.95 -11.12 -5.01
N ASN A 185 -13.13 -12.37 -5.43
CA ASN A 185 -13.84 -12.69 -6.66
C ASN A 185 -15.31 -12.24 -6.60
N LYS A 186 -15.96 -12.40 -5.46
CA LYS A 186 -17.33 -11.91 -5.23
C LYS A 186 -17.39 -10.38 -5.25
N ALA A 187 -16.39 -9.71 -4.68
CA ALA A 187 -16.27 -8.25 -4.77
C ALA A 187 -16.17 -7.78 -6.23
N ILE A 188 -15.34 -8.43 -7.04
CA ILE A 188 -15.17 -8.12 -8.48
C ILE A 188 -16.49 -8.31 -9.24
N GLU A 189 -17.28 -9.34 -8.91
CA GLU A 189 -18.60 -9.57 -9.52
C GLU A 189 -19.59 -8.43 -9.20
N PHE A 190 -19.56 -7.92 -7.97
CA PHE A 190 -20.53 -6.97 -7.46
C PHE A 190 -20.19 -5.50 -7.78
N LEU A 191 -18.91 -5.18 -7.82
CA LEU A 191 -18.46 -3.81 -7.98
C LEU A 191 -18.59 -3.32 -9.43
N PRO A 192 -18.99 -2.03 -9.61
CA PRO A 192 -18.91 -1.37 -10.91
C PRO A 192 -17.44 -1.07 -11.27
N ARG A 193 -17.20 -0.76 -12.57
CA ARG A 193 -15.95 -0.17 -13.04
C ARG A 193 -15.68 1.16 -12.33
N LYS A 194 -14.42 1.62 -12.34
CA LYS A 194 -14.02 2.89 -11.71
C LYS A 194 -14.86 4.06 -12.21
N THR A 195 -15.49 4.77 -11.28
CA THR A 195 -16.22 6.03 -11.54
C THR A 195 -15.58 7.20 -10.80
N LYS A 196 -15.00 6.94 -9.62
CA LYS A 196 -14.28 7.90 -8.80
C LYS A 196 -12.99 7.26 -8.32
N VAL A 197 -11.88 7.97 -8.40
CA VAL A 197 -10.56 7.44 -8.07
C VAL A 197 -10.37 7.16 -6.57
N TYR A 198 -11.12 7.83 -5.72
CA TYR A 198 -11.08 7.64 -4.27
C TYR A 198 -12.11 6.60 -3.73
N ARG A 199 -12.79 5.90 -4.63
CA ARG A 199 -13.78 4.89 -4.27
C ARG A 199 -13.37 3.51 -4.76
N VAL A 200 -13.54 2.50 -3.91
CA VAL A 200 -13.31 1.10 -4.29
C VAL A 200 -14.18 0.73 -5.49
N SER A 201 -13.58 0.09 -6.46
CA SER A 201 -14.18 -0.28 -7.74
C SER A 201 -13.78 -1.70 -8.12
N ARG A 202 -14.41 -2.24 -9.15
CA ARG A 202 -14.00 -3.51 -9.76
C ARG A 202 -12.53 -3.50 -10.17
N ASP A 203 -12.04 -2.36 -10.67
CA ASP A 203 -10.66 -2.18 -11.13
C ASP A 203 -9.68 -2.30 -9.95
N ALA A 204 -10.01 -1.66 -8.82
CA ALA A 204 -9.23 -1.77 -7.58
C ALA A 204 -9.29 -3.21 -7.00
N ALA A 205 -10.45 -3.87 -7.08
CA ALA A 205 -10.60 -5.24 -6.61
C ALA A 205 -9.81 -6.25 -7.47
N LEU A 206 -9.73 -6.04 -8.79
CA LEU A 206 -8.87 -6.82 -9.68
C LEU A 206 -7.39 -6.64 -9.35
N LEU A 207 -6.95 -5.41 -9.10
CA LEU A 207 -5.55 -5.17 -8.72
C LEU A 207 -5.23 -5.78 -7.34
N LEU A 208 -6.15 -5.66 -6.38
CA LEU A 208 -5.99 -6.31 -5.07
C LEU A 208 -5.93 -7.83 -5.21
N LYS A 209 -6.80 -8.43 -6.03
CA LYS A 209 -6.73 -9.87 -6.34
C LYS A 209 -5.37 -10.25 -6.93
N ALA A 210 -4.88 -9.49 -7.90
CA ALA A 210 -3.58 -9.75 -8.52
C ALA A 210 -2.44 -9.68 -7.49
N ARG A 211 -2.45 -8.67 -6.60
CA ARG A 211 -1.50 -8.52 -5.48
C ARG A 211 -1.55 -9.69 -4.50
N ILE A 212 -2.73 -10.05 -4.02
CA ILE A 212 -2.95 -11.19 -3.11
C ILE A 212 -2.42 -12.47 -3.71
N CYS A 213 -2.75 -12.73 -4.97
CA CYS A 213 -2.38 -13.96 -5.66
C CYS A 213 -0.88 -14.01 -5.99
N LEU A 214 -0.26 -12.89 -6.38
CA LEU A 214 1.20 -12.85 -6.56
C LEU A 214 1.92 -13.10 -5.23
N TYR A 215 1.48 -12.44 -4.15
CA TYR A 215 2.04 -12.65 -2.82
C TYR A 215 1.99 -14.13 -2.42
N GLU A 216 0.81 -14.72 -2.43
CA GLU A 216 0.61 -16.10 -1.99
C GLU A 216 1.32 -17.11 -2.89
N GLY A 217 1.26 -16.93 -4.20
CA GLY A 217 1.91 -17.81 -5.15
C GLY A 217 3.43 -17.85 -4.97
N THR A 218 4.07 -16.67 -4.86
CA THR A 218 5.52 -16.60 -4.61
C THR A 218 5.89 -17.02 -3.19
N TRP A 219 5.08 -16.68 -2.17
CA TRP A 219 5.29 -17.13 -0.79
C TRP A 219 5.36 -18.66 -0.71
N ARG A 220 4.43 -19.37 -1.39
CA ARG A 220 4.41 -20.84 -1.48
C ARG A 220 5.61 -21.37 -2.23
N ARG A 221 5.90 -20.81 -3.40
CA ARG A 221 6.99 -21.24 -4.27
C ARG A 221 8.33 -21.24 -3.56
N TYR A 222 8.69 -20.14 -2.92
CA TYR A 222 9.97 -19.97 -2.24
C TYR A 222 10.06 -20.66 -0.86
N ARG A 223 8.98 -21.33 -0.43
CA ARG A 223 8.92 -22.19 0.75
C ARG A 223 8.61 -23.64 0.42
N ASN A 224 8.52 -23.99 -0.86
CA ASN A 224 8.16 -25.32 -1.36
C ASN A 224 6.81 -25.82 -0.80
N VAL A 225 5.83 -24.94 -0.72
CA VAL A 225 4.44 -25.24 -0.34
C VAL A 225 3.61 -25.42 -1.61
N GLU A 226 2.84 -26.48 -1.68
CA GLU A 226 1.97 -26.80 -2.82
C GLU A 226 0.93 -25.71 -3.12
N GLY A 227 0.47 -25.65 -4.39
CA GLY A 227 -0.59 -24.75 -4.83
C GLY A 227 -0.11 -23.35 -5.27
N ASP A 228 1.20 -23.12 -5.38
CA ASP A 228 1.80 -21.88 -5.88
C ASP A 228 1.32 -21.52 -7.29
N VAL A 229 1.28 -22.49 -8.20
CA VAL A 229 0.88 -22.28 -9.60
C VAL A 229 -0.54 -21.74 -9.71
N LYS A 230 -1.49 -22.26 -8.92
CA LYS A 230 -2.88 -21.78 -8.90
C LYS A 230 -2.95 -20.27 -8.63
N PHE A 231 -2.25 -19.79 -7.62
CA PHE A 231 -2.25 -18.38 -7.26
C PHE A 231 -1.49 -17.51 -8.28
N LEU A 232 -0.36 -17.98 -8.80
CA LEU A 232 0.36 -17.27 -9.86
C LEU A 232 -0.45 -17.13 -11.16
N GLU A 233 -1.22 -18.16 -11.53
CA GLU A 233 -2.17 -18.11 -12.67
C GLU A 233 -3.25 -17.06 -12.46
N GLU A 234 -3.84 -16.98 -11.26
CA GLU A 234 -4.83 -15.98 -10.91
C GLU A 234 -4.24 -14.56 -10.91
N ALA A 235 -2.98 -14.39 -10.45
CA ALA A 235 -2.27 -13.10 -10.52
C ALA A 235 -2.03 -12.67 -11.97
N TYR A 236 -1.53 -13.59 -12.80
CA TYR A 236 -1.27 -13.35 -14.22
C TYR A 236 -2.55 -13.01 -14.98
N LYS A 237 -3.67 -13.71 -14.71
CA LYS A 237 -4.97 -13.46 -15.33
C LYS A 237 -5.56 -12.12 -14.90
N ALA A 238 -5.61 -11.83 -13.60
CA ALA A 238 -6.22 -10.61 -13.09
C ALA A 238 -5.47 -9.35 -13.52
N SER A 239 -4.12 -9.37 -13.50
CA SER A 239 -3.30 -8.26 -14.01
C SER A 239 -3.49 -8.06 -15.52
N GLY A 240 -3.55 -9.15 -16.30
CA GLY A 240 -3.80 -9.09 -17.74
C GLY A 240 -5.20 -8.54 -18.09
N GLU A 241 -6.23 -8.90 -17.33
CA GLU A 241 -7.58 -8.32 -17.49
C GLU A 241 -7.55 -6.81 -17.24
N LEU A 242 -6.87 -6.37 -16.16
CA LEU A 242 -6.75 -4.95 -15.83
C LEU A 242 -5.99 -4.16 -16.91
N MET A 243 -4.96 -4.75 -17.52
CA MET A 243 -4.23 -4.15 -18.64
C MET A 243 -5.14 -3.87 -19.85
N GLY A 244 -6.21 -4.64 -20.03
CA GLY A 244 -7.23 -4.42 -21.06
C GLY A 244 -8.22 -3.29 -20.74
N TYR A 245 -8.13 -2.63 -19.59
CA TYR A 245 -9.12 -1.66 -19.14
C TYR A 245 -8.87 -0.22 -19.58
N GLY A 246 -7.78 0.05 -20.32
CA GLY A 246 -7.48 1.37 -20.87
C GLY A 246 -6.72 2.29 -19.92
N TYR A 247 -6.10 1.75 -18.88
CA TYR A 247 -5.14 2.50 -18.05
C TYR A 247 -3.84 2.75 -18.82
N GLU A 248 -3.22 3.90 -18.58
CA GLU A 248 -1.94 4.28 -19.15
C GLU A 248 -1.02 4.87 -18.09
N LEU A 249 0.29 4.70 -18.25
CA LEU A 249 1.26 5.35 -17.37
C LEU A 249 1.17 6.88 -17.53
N TYR A 250 1.25 7.61 -16.44
CA TYR A 250 1.25 9.06 -16.44
C TYR A 250 2.51 9.62 -17.11
N LYS A 251 2.32 10.46 -18.13
CA LYS A 251 3.38 11.03 -18.98
C LYS A 251 3.20 12.52 -19.28
N ALA A 252 2.29 13.20 -18.59
CA ALA A 252 1.88 14.56 -18.92
C ALA A 252 3.02 15.60 -18.82
N SER A 253 4.04 15.34 -17.99
CA SER A 253 5.16 16.26 -17.76
C SER A 253 6.46 15.86 -18.50
N GLY A 254 6.38 14.92 -19.43
CA GLY A 254 7.56 14.42 -20.16
C GLY A 254 8.42 13.45 -19.36
N THR A 255 9.51 12.98 -19.95
CA THR A 255 10.37 11.91 -19.39
C THR A 255 11.11 12.32 -18.13
N ASP A 256 11.42 13.60 -18.00
CA ASP A 256 12.23 14.11 -16.91
C ASP A 256 11.43 14.38 -15.62
N ASP A 257 10.09 14.50 -15.74
CA ASP A 257 9.26 15.00 -14.64
C ASP A 257 8.04 14.13 -14.32
N SER A 258 7.56 13.33 -15.27
CA SER A 258 6.28 12.61 -15.11
C SER A 258 6.26 11.63 -13.94
N TYR A 259 7.36 10.95 -13.64
CA TYR A 259 7.41 10.05 -12.50
C TYR A 259 7.32 10.81 -11.17
N PHE A 260 8.00 11.95 -11.05
CA PHE A 260 7.93 12.79 -9.87
C PHE A 260 6.55 13.44 -9.72
N ASP A 261 6.04 14.05 -10.80
CA ASP A 261 4.78 14.79 -10.79
C ASP A 261 3.56 13.88 -10.54
N LEU A 262 3.67 12.59 -10.86
CA LEU A 262 2.67 11.60 -10.48
C LEU A 262 2.37 11.59 -8.97
N PHE A 263 3.38 11.87 -8.13
CA PHE A 263 3.27 11.72 -6.68
C PHE A 263 3.02 13.02 -5.90
N ILE A 264 2.81 14.14 -6.61
CA ILE A 264 2.59 15.45 -5.98
C ILE A 264 1.28 16.13 -6.44
N GLN A 265 0.32 15.36 -6.92
CA GLN A 265 -0.97 15.88 -7.41
C GLN A 265 -1.95 16.10 -6.25
N ASP A 266 -2.74 17.19 -6.35
CA ASP A 266 -3.78 17.52 -5.38
C ASP A 266 -5.06 16.69 -5.59
N ASN A 267 -5.19 16.03 -6.74
CA ASN A 267 -6.23 15.05 -7.04
C ASN A 267 -5.82 14.16 -8.21
N TYR A 268 -6.43 12.99 -8.30
CA TYR A 268 -6.19 12.01 -9.36
C TYR A 268 -7.41 11.73 -10.24
N ASN A 269 -8.42 12.62 -10.24
CA ASN A 269 -9.67 12.34 -10.96
C ASN A 269 -9.45 12.08 -12.45
N ASP A 270 -8.58 12.86 -13.10
CA ASP A 270 -8.25 12.75 -14.52
C ASP A 270 -6.92 12.01 -14.78
N ASN A 271 -6.34 11.37 -13.75
CA ASN A 271 -5.09 10.67 -13.91
C ASN A 271 -5.30 9.27 -14.52
N SER A 272 -4.59 9.00 -15.63
CA SER A 272 -4.71 7.76 -16.39
C SER A 272 -4.09 6.53 -15.70
N GLU A 273 -3.18 6.74 -14.74
CA GLU A 273 -2.44 5.67 -14.08
C GLU A 273 -3.06 5.25 -12.74
N VAL A 274 -3.66 6.19 -11.98
CA VAL A 274 -4.13 5.91 -10.63
C VAL A 274 -5.50 5.21 -10.63
N ILE A 275 -5.57 4.08 -9.96
CA ILE A 275 -6.77 3.22 -9.85
C ILE A 275 -7.55 3.52 -8.59
N LEU A 276 -6.83 3.69 -7.46
CA LEU A 276 -7.42 4.06 -6.18
C LEU A 276 -6.47 5.03 -5.46
N SER A 277 -7.02 6.16 -5.04
CA SER A 277 -6.32 7.16 -4.22
C SER A 277 -7.00 7.36 -2.86
N ARG A 278 -6.24 7.92 -1.91
CA ARG A 278 -6.80 8.55 -0.72
C ARG A 278 -6.71 10.06 -0.88
N GLU A 279 -7.84 10.73 -0.78
CA GLU A 279 -7.94 12.19 -0.87
C GLU A 279 -7.59 12.87 0.45
N TYR A 280 -7.00 14.06 0.33
CA TYR A 280 -6.68 14.94 1.45
C TYR A 280 -7.14 16.37 1.17
N ASP A 281 -7.84 16.98 2.12
CA ASP A 281 -8.30 18.36 2.04
C ASP A 281 -7.96 19.11 3.33
N PRO A 282 -6.89 19.91 3.35
CA PRO A 282 -6.52 20.71 4.52
C PRO A 282 -7.60 21.71 4.97
N ALA A 283 -8.47 22.17 4.06
CA ALA A 283 -9.56 23.08 4.41
C ALA A 283 -10.64 22.39 5.28
N LEU A 284 -10.77 21.07 5.13
CA LEU A 284 -11.66 20.23 5.95
C LEU A 284 -10.95 19.62 7.18
N ASN A 285 -9.74 20.07 7.52
CA ASN A 285 -8.87 19.47 8.53
C ASN A 285 -8.51 18.00 8.25
N MET A 286 -8.47 17.63 6.98
CA MET A 286 -8.08 16.31 6.50
C MET A 286 -6.71 16.34 5.81
N GLY A 287 -5.84 17.26 6.18
CA GLY A 287 -4.48 17.33 5.66
C GLY A 287 -3.53 16.39 6.38
N HIS A 288 -2.41 16.06 5.73
CA HIS A 288 -1.34 15.20 6.26
C HIS A 288 -0.03 15.99 6.47
N ASN A 289 1.01 15.33 6.99
CA ASN A 289 2.27 15.98 7.33
C ASN A 289 3.43 15.64 6.39
N VAL A 290 3.21 14.90 5.31
CA VAL A 290 4.26 14.37 4.42
C VAL A 290 5.19 15.45 3.87
N PRO A 291 4.73 16.60 3.32
CA PRO A 291 5.62 17.63 2.79
C PRO A 291 6.56 18.25 3.85
N ASN A 292 6.12 18.29 5.11
CA ASN A 292 6.96 18.77 6.22
C ASN A 292 7.87 17.67 6.77
N SER A 293 7.43 16.43 6.77
CA SER A 293 8.14 15.32 7.41
C SER A 293 9.26 14.75 6.55
N ILE A 294 9.08 14.66 5.22
CA ILE A 294 10.12 14.15 4.31
C ILE A 294 11.44 14.90 4.47
N PRO A 295 11.48 16.24 4.39
CA PRO A 295 12.71 16.98 4.52
C PRO A 295 13.25 17.04 5.95
N ASN A 296 12.40 16.90 6.94
CA ASN A 296 12.76 16.99 8.35
C ASN A 296 13.12 15.64 8.99
N SER A 297 13.00 14.54 8.26
CA SER A 297 13.38 13.22 8.73
C SER A 297 14.83 12.93 8.36
N GLU A 298 15.60 12.38 9.29
CA GLU A 298 16.98 11.96 9.07
C GLU A 298 17.12 10.73 8.17
N GLN A 299 16.06 10.41 7.43
CA GLN A 299 15.96 9.24 6.58
C GLN A 299 16.65 9.44 5.23
N GLY A 300 17.06 8.33 4.65
CA GLY A 300 17.61 8.31 3.30
C GLY A 300 17.47 6.96 2.63
N MET A 301 17.50 6.96 1.31
CA MET A 301 17.59 5.72 0.53
C MET A 301 18.84 4.96 0.95
N SER A 302 18.75 3.65 1.09
CA SER A 302 19.94 2.83 1.36
C SER A 302 20.87 2.81 0.15
N ARG A 303 22.19 2.60 0.41
CA ARG A 303 23.18 2.45 -0.67
C ARG A 303 22.83 1.30 -1.59
N ASP A 304 22.41 0.18 -1.04
CA ASP A 304 22.01 -1.01 -1.79
C ASP A 304 20.82 -0.75 -2.74
N CYS A 305 19.83 0.03 -2.29
CA CYS A 305 18.72 0.44 -3.16
C CYS A 305 19.17 1.44 -4.24
N PHE A 306 20.01 2.40 -3.88
CA PHE A 306 20.58 3.38 -4.80
C PHE A 306 21.37 2.71 -5.95
N GLU A 307 22.13 1.68 -5.64
CA GLU A 307 22.97 0.97 -6.62
C GLU A 307 22.16 0.13 -7.61
N GLU A 308 20.92 -0.23 -7.30
CA GLU A 308 20.05 -0.97 -8.23
C GLU A 308 19.55 -0.16 -9.43
N TYR A 309 19.56 1.16 -9.38
CA TYR A 309 19.22 1.99 -10.53
C TYR A 309 20.29 1.83 -11.63
N LEU A 310 19.88 1.49 -12.85
CA LEU A 310 20.78 1.16 -13.95
C LEU A 310 21.54 2.37 -14.51
N CYS A 311 22.67 2.10 -15.17
CA CYS A 311 23.41 3.10 -15.93
C CYS A 311 22.67 3.49 -17.21
N ALA A 312 22.37 4.77 -17.41
CA ALA A 312 21.67 5.25 -18.61
C ALA A 312 22.54 5.25 -19.88
N ASN A 313 23.88 5.14 -19.76
CA ASN A 313 24.76 5.05 -20.91
C ASN A 313 24.90 3.63 -21.48
N THR A 314 24.70 2.61 -20.66
CA THR A 314 24.98 1.22 -21.04
C THR A 314 23.80 0.27 -20.83
N GLY A 315 22.76 0.68 -20.08
CA GLY A 315 21.65 -0.18 -19.66
C GLY A 315 22.02 -1.24 -18.63
N LYS A 316 23.26 -1.25 -18.14
CA LYS A 316 23.79 -2.27 -17.22
C LYS A 316 23.70 -1.83 -15.76
N PRO A 317 23.71 -2.79 -14.81
CA PRO A 317 24.01 -2.51 -13.41
C PRO A 317 25.28 -1.67 -13.25
N ILE A 318 25.34 -0.80 -12.26
CA ILE A 318 26.50 0.09 -12.08
C ILE A 318 27.78 -0.67 -11.75
N SER A 319 27.69 -1.82 -11.10
CA SER A 319 28.81 -2.74 -10.87
C SER A 319 29.43 -3.30 -12.16
N LEU A 320 28.67 -3.35 -13.27
CA LEU A 320 29.07 -3.93 -14.54
C LEU A 320 29.23 -2.91 -15.67
N CYS A 321 28.83 -1.65 -15.46
CA CYS A 321 28.78 -0.67 -16.55
C CYS A 321 30.13 -0.02 -16.87
N GLY A 322 31.11 -0.05 -15.94
CA GLY A 322 32.40 0.63 -16.08
C GLY A 322 32.35 2.16 -16.06
N CYS A 323 31.15 2.75 -15.97
CA CYS A 323 30.95 4.21 -15.96
C CYS A 323 30.93 4.80 -14.55
N HIS A 324 30.70 3.97 -13.54
CA HIS A 324 30.53 4.39 -12.14
C HIS A 324 31.53 3.68 -11.23
N ASN A 325 31.97 4.38 -10.19
CA ASN A 325 32.73 3.81 -9.11
C ASN A 325 32.40 4.55 -7.79
N PRO A 326 32.59 3.92 -6.61
CA PRO A 326 32.21 4.47 -5.32
C PRO A 326 32.92 5.78 -4.91
N ASN A 327 34.01 6.14 -5.61
CA ASN A 327 34.83 7.31 -5.27
C ASN A 327 34.54 8.55 -6.15
N MET A 328 33.51 8.48 -6.99
CA MET A 328 33.19 9.59 -7.92
C MET A 328 32.66 10.85 -7.24
N GLY A 329 32.16 10.72 -6.02
CA GLY A 329 31.42 11.75 -5.31
C GLY A 329 29.96 11.85 -5.75
N TYR A 330 29.12 12.33 -4.87
CA TYR A 330 27.68 12.27 -4.94
C TYR A 330 27.08 12.75 -6.28
N ASN A 331 27.47 13.97 -6.72
CA ASN A 331 26.92 14.54 -7.96
C ASN A 331 27.28 13.72 -9.21
N ALA A 332 28.45 13.10 -9.23
CA ALA A 332 28.88 12.25 -10.36
C ALA A 332 28.16 10.90 -10.33
N GLU A 333 27.97 10.32 -9.17
CA GLU A 333 27.22 9.07 -9.00
C GLU A 333 25.74 9.17 -9.43
N MET A 334 25.15 10.35 -9.32
CA MET A 334 23.76 10.62 -9.73
C MET A 334 23.59 10.78 -11.25
N LYS A 335 24.68 11.11 -11.97
CA LYS A 335 24.60 11.36 -13.43
C LYS A 335 24.53 10.05 -14.22
N ASN A 336 23.86 10.13 -15.38
CA ASN A 336 23.74 9.01 -16.31
C ASN A 336 23.15 7.74 -15.67
N ARG A 337 22.15 7.92 -14.84
CA ARG A 337 21.39 6.86 -14.18
C ARG A 337 19.97 6.78 -14.74
N ASP A 338 19.28 5.70 -14.45
CA ASP A 338 17.84 5.57 -14.69
C ASP A 338 17.10 6.84 -14.22
N GLY A 339 16.25 7.40 -15.08
CA GLY A 339 15.58 8.67 -14.80
C GLY A 339 14.70 8.67 -13.54
N ARG A 340 14.27 7.50 -13.07
CA ARG A 340 13.53 7.37 -11.81
C ARG A 340 14.39 7.73 -10.60
N LEU A 341 15.71 7.52 -10.65
CA LEU A 341 16.60 7.89 -9.55
C LEU A 341 16.57 9.41 -9.30
N LEU A 342 16.73 10.22 -10.35
CA LEU A 342 16.74 11.68 -10.26
C LEU A 342 15.37 12.25 -9.87
N GLN A 343 14.31 11.48 -10.08
CA GLN A 343 12.94 11.82 -9.71
C GLN A 343 12.54 11.30 -8.32
N THR A 344 13.41 10.54 -7.68
CA THR A 344 13.19 9.95 -6.34
C THR A 344 14.13 10.50 -5.28
N VAL A 345 15.40 10.74 -5.66
CA VAL A 345 16.46 11.22 -4.76
C VAL A 345 16.85 12.63 -5.14
N CYS A 346 17.01 13.48 -4.12
CA CYS A 346 17.36 14.88 -4.28
C CYS A 346 18.78 15.05 -4.84
N LEU A 347 18.91 15.78 -5.95
CA LEU A 347 20.21 16.22 -6.47
C LEU A 347 20.52 17.62 -5.97
N PRO A 348 21.66 17.82 -5.25
CA PRO A 348 21.98 19.11 -4.61
C PRO A 348 22.56 20.17 -5.53
N GLU A 349 22.76 19.88 -6.78
CA GLU A 349 23.43 20.80 -7.71
C GLU A 349 22.55 22.02 -7.99
N SER A 350 23.02 23.20 -7.58
CA SER A 350 22.33 24.48 -7.80
C SER A 350 22.13 24.72 -9.30
N GLY A 351 20.87 25.02 -9.69
CA GLY A 351 20.51 25.28 -11.08
C GLY A 351 20.20 24.03 -11.92
N SER A 352 20.33 22.84 -11.35
CA SER A 352 19.85 21.62 -11.99
C SER A 352 18.33 21.62 -12.06
N LYS A 353 17.75 21.18 -13.20
CA LYS A 353 16.31 20.91 -13.32
C LYS A 353 15.81 19.85 -12.35
N TYR A 354 16.72 19.01 -11.85
CA TYR A 354 16.48 17.99 -10.83
C TYR A 354 16.64 18.53 -9.41
N ALA A 355 17.10 19.77 -9.25
CA ALA A 355 17.07 20.50 -8.00
C ALA A 355 15.64 20.96 -7.70
N ARG A 356 14.74 20.01 -7.47
CA ARG A 356 13.33 20.27 -7.19
C ARG A 356 13.12 20.90 -5.83
N PHE A 357 14.20 21.04 -5.08
CA PHE A 357 14.25 21.50 -3.71
C PHE A 357 14.99 22.81 -3.60
N LEU A 358 14.58 23.52 -2.63
CA LEU A 358 15.20 24.72 -2.16
C LEU A 358 16.52 24.36 -1.45
N TYR A 359 17.65 24.81 -1.94
CA TYR A 359 18.95 24.54 -1.32
C TYR A 359 19.32 25.56 -0.26
N ARG A 360 20.14 25.09 0.64
CA ARG A 360 20.92 25.96 1.48
C ARG A 360 22.05 26.61 0.65
N THR A 361 21.95 27.92 0.43
CA THR A 361 23.08 28.73 0.03
C THR A 361 23.93 29.11 1.26
N THR A 362 25.10 29.65 1.07
CA THR A 362 25.94 30.16 2.15
C THR A 362 25.13 30.97 3.15
N GLY A 363 25.21 30.62 4.43
CA GLY A 363 24.42 31.26 5.48
C GLY A 363 23.11 30.58 5.86
N GLY A 364 22.78 29.44 5.27
CA GLY A 364 21.64 28.63 5.70
C GLY A 364 20.27 29.03 5.16
N MET A 365 20.26 29.96 4.19
CA MET A 365 19.01 30.40 3.55
C MET A 365 19.05 30.08 2.06
N LEU A 366 17.87 29.81 1.51
CA LEU A 366 17.69 29.62 0.09
C LEU A 366 17.71 30.96 -0.64
N LYS A 367 18.00 30.90 -1.93
CA LYS A 367 17.75 32.03 -2.81
C LYS A 367 16.25 32.36 -2.74
N GLY A 368 15.92 33.50 -2.11
CA GLY A 368 14.54 33.89 -1.82
C GLY A 368 14.16 33.89 -0.34
N GLY A 369 15.09 33.55 0.57
CA GLY A 369 14.89 33.70 2.01
C GLY A 369 14.27 32.53 2.75
N ALA A 370 13.94 31.42 2.05
CA ALA A 370 13.45 30.23 2.71
C ALA A 370 14.62 29.36 3.25
N PRO A 371 14.47 28.68 4.40
CA PRO A 371 15.51 27.80 4.91
C PRO A 371 15.71 26.56 4.02
N ASN A 372 16.96 26.16 3.84
CA ASN A 372 17.27 24.89 3.19
C ASN A 372 17.15 23.75 4.19
N ILE A 373 16.22 22.86 3.93
CA ILE A 373 15.88 21.74 4.77
C ILE A 373 16.54 20.42 4.35
N PHE A 374 17.16 20.39 3.16
CA PHE A 374 17.89 19.21 2.71
C PHE A 374 19.39 19.42 2.91
N SER A 375 19.96 18.74 3.89
CA SER A 375 21.40 18.56 3.99
C SER A 375 21.75 17.20 3.39
N ILE A 376 22.52 17.22 2.32
CA ILE A 376 22.89 16.02 1.58
C ILE A 376 24.20 15.43 2.06
N LEU A 377 25.00 16.23 2.74
CA LEU A 377 26.29 15.80 3.26
C LEU A 377 26.18 15.52 4.77
N PRO A 378 26.51 14.31 5.23
CA PRO A 378 26.46 13.95 6.64
C PRO A 378 27.32 14.85 7.56
N ASN A 379 28.30 15.55 6.98
CA ASN A 379 29.33 16.33 7.71
C ASN A 379 29.35 17.82 7.36
N SER A 380 28.26 18.40 6.79
CA SER A 380 28.28 19.86 6.58
C SER A 380 28.11 20.58 7.91
N ASP A 381 28.99 21.54 8.23
CA ASP A 381 28.94 22.40 9.42
C ASP A 381 27.64 23.24 9.53
N THR A 382 26.72 23.03 8.63
CA THR A 382 25.47 23.76 8.48
C THR A 382 24.27 22.94 8.87
N ARG A 383 24.42 21.88 9.66
CA ARG A 383 23.31 21.06 10.17
C ARG A 383 22.32 21.93 10.93
N THR A 384 21.14 22.10 10.40
CA THR A 384 19.99 22.22 11.27
C THR A 384 19.63 20.78 11.70
N PHE A 385 19.39 20.59 12.98
CA PHE A 385 19.27 19.31 13.69
C PHE A 385 18.30 18.29 13.05
N TYR A 386 17.47 18.69 12.08
CA TYR A 386 16.40 17.90 11.48
C TYR A 386 16.52 17.65 9.97
N ALA A 387 17.61 18.01 9.33
CA ALA A 387 17.63 18.06 7.86
C ALA A 387 18.74 17.26 7.19
N ALA A 388 19.46 16.40 7.90
CA ALA A 388 20.55 15.61 7.34
C ALA A 388 20.11 14.15 7.16
N SER A 389 20.02 13.69 5.91
CA SER A 389 19.85 12.26 5.63
C SER A 389 21.00 11.45 6.24
N CYS A 390 20.70 10.38 6.96
CA CYS A 390 21.70 9.49 7.54
C CYS A 390 22.53 8.73 6.48
N THR A 391 22.04 8.63 5.25
CA THR A 391 22.74 7.96 4.14
C THR A 391 23.35 8.92 3.13
N GLY A 392 22.98 10.18 3.16
CA GLY A 392 23.30 11.17 2.12
C GLY A 392 22.35 11.15 0.92
N TYR A 393 21.51 10.13 0.75
CA TYR A 393 20.55 9.99 -0.36
C TYR A 393 19.15 10.41 0.09
N SER A 394 18.92 11.72 0.22
CA SER A 394 17.63 12.28 0.65
C SER A 394 16.54 12.00 -0.36
N VAL A 395 15.42 11.46 0.11
CA VAL A 395 14.26 11.13 -0.74
C VAL A 395 13.43 12.38 -1.03
N CYS A 396 12.93 12.49 -2.24
CA CYS A 396 12.09 13.59 -2.70
C CYS A 396 10.71 13.17 -3.21
N LYS A 397 10.47 11.91 -3.36
CA LYS A 397 9.15 11.39 -3.73
C LYS A 397 8.10 11.86 -2.72
N PHE A 398 6.93 12.30 -3.18
CA PHE A 398 5.85 12.92 -2.40
C PHE A 398 6.17 14.33 -1.82
N TYR A 399 7.28 14.94 -2.17
CA TYR A 399 7.58 16.28 -1.71
C TYR A 399 7.07 17.35 -2.65
N LYS A 400 6.09 18.14 -2.22
CA LYS A 400 5.57 19.29 -2.94
C LYS A 400 6.05 20.58 -2.26
N ALA A 401 6.94 21.30 -2.94
CA ALA A 401 7.61 22.47 -2.37
C ALA A 401 6.64 23.57 -1.94
N SER A 402 5.52 23.76 -2.65
CA SER A 402 4.50 24.76 -2.31
C SER A 402 3.73 24.45 -1.01
N GLU A 403 3.76 23.19 -0.55
CA GLU A 403 3.13 22.78 0.71
C GLU A 403 4.08 22.74 1.90
N HIS A 404 5.37 22.95 1.64
CA HIS A 404 6.34 23.06 2.71
C HIS A 404 6.14 24.38 3.47
N TYR A 405 6.22 24.35 4.79
CA TYR A 405 6.00 25.48 5.71
C TYR A 405 4.57 26.07 5.77
N VAL A 406 3.58 25.51 5.09
CA VAL A 406 2.19 25.96 5.29
C VAL A 406 1.62 25.56 6.65
N GLY A 407 2.39 24.81 7.44
CA GLY A 407 2.06 24.34 8.79
C GLY A 407 1.88 22.83 8.89
N ASN A 408 1.87 22.34 10.12
CA ASN A 408 1.64 20.92 10.37
C ASN A 408 0.25 20.52 9.92
N HIS A 409 0.13 19.32 9.33
CA HIS A 409 -1.13 18.75 8.86
C HIS A 409 -1.85 19.60 7.79
N LYS A 410 -1.08 20.31 6.98
CA LYS A 410 -1.56 21.15 5.88
C LYS A 410 -1.17 20.63 4.50
N GLY A 411 -0.56 19.46 4.41
CA GLY A 411 -0.33 18.79 3.13
C GLY A 411 -1.65 18.34 2.51
N GLY A 412 -1.87 18.68 1.24
CA GLY A 412 -3.09 18.39 0.50
C GLY A 412 -2.88 17.48 -0.69
N ILE A 413 -1.64 17.03 -0.98
CA ILE A 413 -1.43 16.06 -2.06
C ILE A 413 -2.13 14.75 -1.75
N ASP A 414 -2.82 14.21 -2.74
CA ASP A 414 -3.46 12.90 -2.62
C ASP A 414 -2.44 11.75 -2.62
N ALA A 415 -2.82 10.62 -2.07
CA ALA A 415 -1.97 9.42 -2.06
C ALA A 415 -2.44 8.41 -3.12
N PRO A 416 -1.59 8.07 -4.12
CA PRO A 416 -1.91 7.03 -5.10
C PRO A 416 -1.68 5.63 -4.48
N VAL A 417 -2.73 5.05 -3.89
CA VAL A 417 -2.64 3.78 -3.14
C VAL A 417 -2.55 2.56 -4.05
N MET A 418 -3.22 2.61 -5.21
CA MET A 418 -3.20 1.57 -6.23
C MET A 418 -3.03 2.22 -7.60
N ARG A 419 -2.05 1.78 -8.38
CA ARG A 419 -1.75 2.36 -9.69
C ARG A 419 -1.40 1.29 -10.73
N TYR A 420 -1.57 1.64 -11.99
CA TYR A 420 -1.43 0.73 -13.13
C TYR A 420 -0.02 0.10 -13.24
N ALA A 421 1.03 0.83 -12.89
CA ALA A 421 2.38 0.29 -12.89
C ALA A 421 2.53 -0.98 -12.02
N GLU A 422 1.79 -1.09 -10.91
CA GLU A 422 1.78 -2.32 -10.11
C GLU A 422 1.20 -3.51 -10.90
N ALA A 423 0.12 -3.30 -11.67
CA ALA A 423 -0.46 -4.34 -12.51
C ALA A 423 0.55 -4.85 -13.58
N LEU A 424 1.31 -3.93 -14.19
CA LEU A 424 2.36 -4.26 -15.15
C LEU A 424 3.46 -5.12 -14.52
N LEU A 425 3.90 -4.76 -13.33
CA LEU A 425 4.92 -5.50 -12.57
C LEU A 425 4.42 -6.87 -12.13
N ILE A 426 3.17 -6.98 -11.68
CA ILE A 426 2.54 -8.26 -11.32
C ILE A 426 2.46 -9.18 -12.55
N ARG A 427 2.03 -8.63 -13.70
CA ARG A 427 1.95 -9.38 -14.96
C ARG A 427 3.30 -9.95 -15.36
N ALA A 428 4.35 -9.12 -15.34
CA ALA A 428 5.70 -9.54 -15.70
C ALA A 428 6.24 -10.60 -14.75
N GLU A 429 6.12 -10.39 -13.42
CA GLU A 429 6.64 -11.31 -12.42
C GLU A 429 5.90 -12.66 -12.47
N ALA A 430 4.58 -12.64 -12.46
CA ALA A 430 3.78 -13.88 -12.53
C ALA A 430 4.03 -14.65 -13.83
N GLY A 431 4.20 -13.96 -14.97
CA GLY A 431 4.56 -14.56 -16.24
C GLY A 431 5.90 -15.28 -16.18
N ALA A 432 6.94 -14.59 -15.73
CA ALA A 432 8.29 -15.15 -15.60
C ALA A 432 8.33 -16.32 -14.60
N GLU A 433 7.63 -16.21 -13.47
CA GLU A 433 7.53 -17.29 -12.47
C GLU A 433 6.82 -18.54 -13.02
N LEU A 434 5.82 -18.36 -13.89
CA LEU A 434 5.10 -19.48 -14.53
C LEU A 434 5.80 -20.05 -15.78
N GLY A 435 6.91 -19.45 -16.24
CA GLY A 435 7.51 -19.77 -17.53
C GLY A 435 6.63 -19.37 -18.73
N LYS A 436 5.74 -18.38 -18.54
CA LYS A 436 4.92 -17.76 -19.58
C LYS A 436 5.56 -16.45 -20.08
N ASP A 437 5.02 -15.91 -21.16
CA ASP A 437 5.43 -14.61 -21.67
C ASP A 437 5.16 -13.50 -20.62
N PRO A 438 6.20 -12.82 -20.10
CA PRO A 438 6.06 -11.69 -19.19
C PRO A 438 5.58 -10.40 -19.89
N GLU A 439 5.38 -10.44 -21.22
CA GLU A 439 4.97 -9.31 -22.06
C GLU A 439 5.83 -8.05 -21.84
N LEU A 440 7.16 -8.22 -21.84
CA LEU A 440 8.13 -7.17 -21.41
C LEU A 440 7.91 -5.83 -22.10
N ASP A 441 7.55 -5.80 -23.38
CA ASP A 441 7.28 -4.55 -24.12
C ASP A 441 5.99 -3.85 -23.68
N LYS A 442 5.04 -4.59 -23.10
CA LYS A 442 3.80 -4.05 -22.57
C LYS A 442 3.84 -3.81 -21.06
N THR A 443 4.90 -4.26 -20.40
CA THR A 443 5.08 -4.20 -18.95
C THR A 443 6.32 -3.39 -18.59
N ILE A 444 7.43 -4.03 -18.28
CA ILE A 444 8.68 -3.40 -17.80
C ILE A 444 9.20 -2.31 -18.74
N ASN A 445 9.21 -2.58 -20.05
CA ASN A 445 9.78 -1.64 -21.02
C ASN A 445 8.95 -0.35 -21.16
N GLN A 446 7.65 -0.37 -20.81
CA GLN A 446 6.86 0.87 -20.71
C GLN A 446 7.26 1.71 -19.50
N LEU A 447 7.55 1.08 -18.36
CA LEU A 447 8.02 1.79 -17.15
C LEU A 447 9.35 2.48 -17.41
N ARG A 448 10.29 1.79 -18.07
CA ARG A 448 11.57 2.36 -18.52
C ARG A 448 11.38 3.52 -19.50
N ALA A 449 10.55 3.32 -20.52
CA ALA A 449 10.30 4.33 -21.53
C ALA A 449 9.66 5.62 -20.96
N ARG A 450 8.82 5.53 -19.92
CA ARG A 450 8.21 6.70 -19.27
C ARG A 450 9.23 7.73 -18.81
N VAL A 451 10.40 7.29 -18.37
CA VAL A 451 11.49 8.16 -17.88
C VAL A 451 12.64 8.31 -18.87
N GLY A 452 12.40 7.99 -20.15
CA GLY A 452 13.40 8.13 -21.21
C GLY A 452 14.53 7.11 -21.15
N PHE A 453 14.41 6.03 -20.37
CA PHE A 453 15.40 4.97 -20.34
C PHE A 453 15.24 4.06 -21.56
N THR A 454 16.22 4.10 -22.47
CA THR A 454 16.12 3.49 -23.81
C THR A 454 16.48 2.01 -23.87
N PHE A 455 17.18 1.51 -22.87
CA PHE A 455 17.58 0.10 -22.82
C PHE A 455 16.43 -0.78 -22.35
N LYS A 456 16.00 -1.68 -23.21
CA LYS A 456 14.94 -2.63 -22.90
C LYS A 456 15.45 -3.75 -21.99
N LEU A 457 14.54 -4.30 -21.18
CA LEU A 457 14.76 -5.60 -20.57
C LEU A 457 14.42 -6.67 -21.61
N GLU A 458 15.37 -7.55 -21.87
CA GLU A 458 15.21 -8.68 -22.77
C GLU A 458 14.84 -9.95 -21.99
N ALA A 459 14.38 -10.98 -22.70
CA ALA A 459 13.98 -12.24 -22.09
C ALA A 459 15.15 -13.01 -21.44
N ASP A 460 16.36 -12.82 -21.94
CA ASP A 460 17.59 -13.41 -21.38
C ASP A 460 18.58 -12.28 -20.99
N PRO A 461 18.38 -11.64 -19.85
CA PRO A 461 19.23 -10.54 -19.41
C PRO A 461 20.58 -11.05 -18.89
N ILE A 462 21.58 -10.17 -18.93
CA ILE A 462 22.90 -10.42 -18.37
C ILE A 462 22.78 -10.77 -16.90
N ALA A 463 23.47 -11.82 -16.47
CA ALA A 463 23.55 -12.21 -15.07
C ALA A 463 24.24 -11.11 -14.23
N ASP A 464 23.53 -10.60 -13.23
CA ASP A 464 24.07 -9.65 -12.28
C ASP A 464 24.49 -10.37 -11.00
N PRO A 465 25.80 -10.37 -10.65
CA PRO A 465 26.29 -11.00 -9.43
C PRO A 465 25.64 -10.49 -8.15
N ASP A 466 25.31 -9.20 -8.08
CA ASP A 466 24.69 -8.60 -6.90
C ASP A 466 23.25 -9.11 -6.73
N LEU A 467 22.47 -9.22 -7.80
CA LEU A 467 21.13 -9.81 -7.76
C LEU A 467 21.16 -11.32 -7.49
N ILE A 468 22.17 -12.03 -8.01
CA ILE A 468 22.36 -13.45 -7.70
C ILE A 468 22.60 -13.64 -6.20
N ALA A 469 23.47 -12.81 -5.62
CA ALA A 469 23.76 -12.84 -4.18
C ALA A 469 22.54 -12.41 -3.32
N LYS A 470 21.72 -11.50 -3.81
CA LYS A 470 20.51 -10.99 -3.12
C LYS A 470 19.35 -11.98 -3.18
N TYR A 471 19.20 -12.70 -4.29
CA TYR A 471 18.11 -13.64 -4.54
C TYR A 471 18.63 -15.05 -4.86
N PRO A 472 19.36 -15.70 -3.92
CA PRO A 472 20.03 -16.98 -4.18
C PRO A 472 19.05 -18.15 -4.36
N ASN A 473 17.81 -17.98 -3.91
CA ASN A 473 16.76 -18.99 -4.00
C ASN A 473 16.01 -18.99 -5.35
N VAL A 474 16.25 -18.02 -6.23
CA VAL A 474 15.72 -18.02 -7.59
C VAL A 474 16.55 -18.96 -8.46
N LYS A 475 15.92 -19.97 -9.05
CA LYS A 475 16.55 -21.04 -9.84
C LYS A 475 15.84 -21.25 -11.17
N GLY A 476 16.48 -21.99 -12.08
CA GLY A 476 15.90 -22.34 -13.40
C GLY A 476 16.28 -21.35 -14.50
N ASP A 477 15.76 -21.59 -15.69
CA ASP A 477 16.15 -20.90 -16.92
C ASP A 477 15.78 -19.40 -16.88
N ASN A 478 14.65 -19.05 -16.26
CA ASN A 478 14.20 -17.66 -16.12
C ASN A 478 14.81 -16.92 -14.92
N ALA A 479 15.81 -17.49 -14.23
CA ALA A 479 16.29 -16.96 -12.97
C ALA A 479 16.81 -15.51 -13.07
N ASN A 480 17.58 -15.19 -14.11
CA ASN A 480 18.08 -13.83 -14.31
C ASN A 480 16.94 -12.84 -14.66
N LEU A 481 15.99 -13.29 -15.47
CA LEU A 481 14.80 -12.48 -15.80
C LEU A 481 13.96 -12.16 -14.56
N ILE A 482 13.68 -13.14 -13.70
CA ILE A 482 12.96 -12.95 -12.44
C ILE A 482 13.71 -11.95 -11.55
N ARG A 483 15.04 -12.06 -11.44
CA ARG A 483 15.86 -11.12 -10.65
C ARG A 483 15.77 -9.70 -11.18
N GLU A 484 15.85 -9.52 -12.51
CA GLU A 484 15.70 -8.20 -13.14
C GLU A 484 14.29 -7.61 -12.95
N ILE A 485 13.23 -8.41 -13.05
CA ILE A 485 11.86 -7.97 -12.77
C ILE A 485 11.72 -7.53 -11.29
N ARG A 486 12.37 -8.21 -10.35
CA ARG A 486 12.41 -7.81 -8.93
C ARG A 486 13.14 -6.47 -8.73
N ARG A 487 14.24 -6.23 -9.47
CA ARG A 487 14.90 -4.91 -9.52
C ARG A 487 13.94 -3.83 -10.01
N GLU A 488 13.29 -4.06 -11.14
CA GLU A 488 12.33 -3.10 -11.70
C GLU A 488 11.21 -2.78 -10.72
N ARG A 489 10.69 -3.81 -10.03
CA ARG A 489 9.66 -3.64 -9.02
C ARG A 489 10.15 -2.80 -7.83
N ARG A 490 11.35 -3.04 -7.35
CA ARG A 490 11.97 -2.28 -6.26
C ARG A 490 12.14 -0.81 -6.62
N ILE A 491 12.66 -0.53 -7.83
CA ILE A 491 12.89 0.83 -8.33
C ILE A 491 11.56 1.56 -8.55
N GLU A 492 10.62 0.91 -9.21
CA GLU A 492 9.35 1.52 -9.61
C GLU A 492 8.46 1.84 -8.41
N LEU A 493 8.36 0.93 -7.45
CA LEU A 493 7.48 1.03 -6.29
C LEU A 493 8.19 1.53 -5.02
N PHE A 494 9.39 2.08 -5.14
CA PHE A 494 10.12 2.64 -3.99
C PHE A 494 9.27 3.66 -3.22
N ALA A 495 9.28 3.57 -1.89
CA ALA A 495 8.53 4.41 -0.96
C ALA A 495 6.99 4.30 -1.05
N GLU A 496 6.46 3.25 -1.67
CA GLU A 496 5.01 2.99 -1.76
C GLU A 496 4.53 1.86 -0.82
N GLY A 497 5.44 1.32 0.03
CA GLY A 497 5.08 0.36 1.08
C GLY A 497 5.03 -1.11 0.63
N TYR A 498 5.65 -1.47 -0.49
CA TYR A 498 5.62 -2.84 -1.02
C TYR A 498 6.82 -3.69 -0.62
N ARG A 499 7.96 -3.08 -0.31
CA ARG A 499 9.23 -3.80 -0.19
C ARG A 499 9.25 -4.85 0.92
N TRP A 500 8.64 -4.55 2.06
CA TRP A 500 8.55 -5.52 3.16
C TRP A 500 7.83 -6.81 2.72
N ASP A 501 6.68 -6.66 2.07
CA ASP A 501 5.91 -7.80 1.57
C ASP A 501 6.68 -8.59 0.52
N ASP A 502 7.43 -7.90 -0.37
CA ASP A 502 8.28 -8.51 -1.37
C ASP A 502 9.40 -9.34 -0.72
N VAL A 503 10.09 -8.80 0.28
CA VAL A 503 11.13 -9.52 1.04
C VAL A 503 10.54 -10.76 1.72
N CYS A 504 9.37 -10.62 2.34
CA CYS A 504 8.67 -11.73 3.01
C CYS A 504 8.24 -12.82 2.03
N ARG A 505 7.57 -12.46 0.92
CA ARG A 505 7.05 -13.44 -0.04
C ARG A 505 8.17 -14.15 -0.82
N TRP A 506 9.28 -13.48 -1.10
CA TRP A 506 10.44 -14.07 -1.74
C TRP A 506 11.34 -14.88 -0.79
N ASN A 507 11.08 -14.86 0.51
CA ASN A 507 11.86 -15.57 1.53
C ASN A 507 13.36 -15.22 1.51
N VAL A 508 13.67 -13.92 1.48
CA VAL A 508 15.05 -13.40 1.35
C VAL A 508 15.48 -12.48 2.50
N GLY A 509 14.66 -12.34 3.55
CA GLY A 509 14.94 -11.43 4.66
C GLY A 509 16.29 -11.64 5.32
N GLU A 510 16.69 -12.89 5.58
CA GLU A 510 18.00 -13.22 6.14
C GLU A 510 19.16 -12.73 5.26
N VAL A 511 18.99 -12.77 3.94
CA VAL A 511 20.02 -12.32 3.00
C VAL A 511 20.09 -10.81 2.92
N VAL A 512 18.94 -10.12 2.75
CA VAL A 512 18.93 -8.68 2.45
C VAL A 512 19.24 -7.81 3.69
N PHE A 513 18.92 -8.29 4.90
CA PHE A 513 19.21 -7.54 6.13
C PHE A 513 20.60 -7.82 6.73
N ASN A 514 21.35 -8.79 6.21
CA ASN A 514 22.71 -9.12 6.64
C ASN A 514 23.79 -8.69 5.64
N ARG A 515 23.46 -7.82 4.68
CA ARG A 515 24.38 -7.32 3.65
C ARG A 515 25.02 -5.98 4.03
#